data_91118fd7b46e7b5d3f49e63b8020d5e7
#
_entry.id   91118fd7b46e7b5d3f49e63b8020d5e7
#
_cell.length_a   1.000
_cell.length_b   1.000
_cell.length_c   1.000
_cell.angle_alpha   90.00
_cell.angle_beta   90.00
_cell.angle_gamma   90.00
#
_symmetry.space_group_name_H-M   'P 1'
#
loop_
_entity.id
_entity.type
_entity.pdbx_description
1 polymer ?
#
loop_
_entity_poly.entity_id
_entity_poly.type
_entity_poly.pdbx_seq_one_letter_code
_entity_poly.pdbx_strand_id
1 'polypeptide(L)'
;MKTPEQRLAELGWRLPPPLALPLGVDMLFPMVNRVDDTLFISGHMALADDGTPAGPFGKVGADVPLEDAHASAGRAAVAMIGSVKRELGELSRVRRWGSVLGFVNCAPDFTQHTAVVNGFSRVILDVFGDEVGRHARSAVGVAALPMNFCLEIEAQLRFHP
;
A
#
# COMPACT_ATOMS: atom_id res chain seq x y z
N MET A 1 11.69 -11.87 19.49
CA MET A 1 10.86 -10.79 18.95
C MET A 1 9.82 -11.39 18.03
N LYS A 2 8.60 -10.82 17.93
CA LYS A 2 7.56 -11.31 17.01
C LYS A 2 7.96 -11.02 15.57
N THR A 3 7.68 -11.97 14.66
CA THR A 3 7.86 -11.75 13.21
C THR A 3 6.79 -10.81 12.66
N PRO A 4 7.02 -10.19 11.48
CA PRO A 4 5.99 -9.38 10.83
C PRO A 4 4.70 -10.16 10.56
N GLU A 5 4.79 -11.45 10.21
CA GLU A 5 3.62 -12.32 10.00
C GLU A 5 2.82 -12.53 11.29
N GLN A 6 3.50 -12.71 12.43
CA GLN A 6 2.82 -12.83 13.72
C GLN A 6 2.10 -11.54 14.11
N ARG A 7 2.72 -10.38 13.84
CA ARG A 7 2.09 -9.07 14.09
C ARG A 7 0.87 -8.84 13.19
N LEU A 8 0.96 -9.20 11.89
CA LEU A 8 -0.20 -9.15 10.99
C LEU A 8 -1.38 -9.96 11.54
N ALA A 9 -1.12 -11.19 11.97
CA ALA A 9 -2.15 -12.07 12.51
C ALA A 9 -2.79 -11.49 13.79
N GLU A 10 -1.99 -10.93 14.70
CA GLU A 10 -2.47 -10.29 15.93
C GLU A 10 -3.30 -9.04 15.67
N LEU A 11 -2.97 -8.28 14.63
CA LEU A 11 -3.72 -7.12 14.17
C LEU A 11 -4.99 -7.49 13.39
N GLY A 12 -5.22 -8.80 13.16
CA GLY A 12 -6.36 -9.31 12.41
C GLY A 12 -6.26 -9.12 10.89
N TRP A 13 -5.08 -8.76 10.37
CA TRP A 13 -4.87 -8.60 8.95
C TRP A 13 -4.65 -9.94 8.23
N ARG A 14 -5.32 -10.10 7.11
CA ARG A 14 -5.08 -11.20 6.16
C ARG A 14 -4.50 -10.62 4.88
N LEU A 15 -3.43 -11.24 4.38
CA LEU A 15 -2.83 -10.84 3.11
C LEU A 15 -3.72 -11.30 1.96
N PRO A 16 -4.19 -10.40 1.09
CA PRO A 16 -5.00 -10.79 -0.06
C PRO A 16 -4.16 -11.57 -1.09
N PRO A 17 -4.80 -12.37 -1.94
CA PRO A 17 -4.15 -12.95 -3.10
C PRO A 17 -3.66 -11.85 -4.07
N PRO A 18 -2.95 -12.20 -5.16
CA PRO A 18 -2.54 -11.23 -6.17
C PRO A 18 -3.73 -10.43 -6.71
N LEU A 19 -3.46 -9.19 -7.12
CA LEU A 19 -4.47 -8.34 -7.75
C LEU A 19 -5.16 -9.07 -8.91
N ALA A 20 -6.46 -9.24 -8.79
CA ALA A 20 -7.31 -9.78 -9.84
C ALA A 20 -7.88 -8.63 -10.69
N LEU A 21 -7.36 -8.49 -11.91
CA LEU A 21 -7.83 -7.48 -12.85
C LEU A 21 -9.05 -7.95 -13.64
N PRO A 22 -9.91 -7.02 -14.09
CA PRO A 22 -10.98 -7.33 -15.03
C PRO A 22 -10.43 -7.97 -16.32
N LEU A 23 -11.25 -8.80 -16.98
CA LEU A 23 -10.90 -9.39 -18.26
C LEU A 23 -10.51 -8.32 -19.30
N GLY A 24 -9.40 -8.57 -20.00
CA GLY A 24 -8.90 -7.68 -21.06
C GLY A 24 -8.01 -6.52 -20.56
N VAL A 25 -7.67 -6.50 -19.28
CA VAL A 25 -6.68 -5.57 -18.75
C VAL A 25 -5.36 -6.29 -18.54
N ASP A 26 -4.34 -5.96 -19.35
CA ASP A 26 -2.99 -6.49 -19.22
C ASP A 26 -2.09 -5.52 -18.48
N MET A 27 -1.35 -6.03 -17.49
CA MET A 27 -0.26 -5.27 -16.87
C MET A 27 1.06 -5.63 -17.54
N LEU A 28 1.68 -4.65 -18.20
CA LEU A 28 2.99 -4.80 -18.84
C LEU A 28 4.17 -4.56 -17.88
N PHE A 29 3.90 -4.59 -16.59
CA PHE A 29 4.89 -4.39 -15.52
C PHE A 29 4.58 -5.28 -14.31
N PRO A 30 5.59 -5.68 -13.54
CA PRO A 30 5.37 -6.45 -12.31
C PRO A 30 4.89 -5.54 -11.17
N MET A 31 4.14 -6.11 -10.21
CA MET A 31 3.78 -5.39 -8.98
C MET A 31 4.98 -5.14 -8.08
N VAL A 32 6.01 -5.99 -8.17
CA VAL A 32 7.29 -5.84 -7.47
C VAL A 32 8.42 -6.12 -8.46
N ASN A 33 9.34 -5.18 -8.59
CA ASN A 33 10.55 -5.33 -9.40
C ASN A 33 11.77 -5.39 -8.47
N ARG A 34 12.50 -6.49 -8.53
CA ARG A 34 13.71 -6.71 -7.72
C ARG A 34 14.94 -6.28 -8.49
N VAL A 35 15.71 -5.36 -7.91
CA VAL A 35 17.01 -4.94 -8.42
C VAL A 35 18.02 -5.00 -7.26
N ASP A 36 18.99 -5.87 -7.35
CA ASP A 36 19.96 -6.17 -6.29
C ASP A 36 19.27 -6.48 -4.94
N ASP A 37 19.51 -5.69 -3.91
CA ASP A 37 18.90 -5.78 -2.59
C ASP A 37 17.70 -4.84 -2.37
N THR A 38 17.17 -4.29 -3.46
CA THR A 38 16.07 -3.32 -3.45
C THR A 38 14.84 -3.89 -4.15
N LEU A 39 13.67 -3.72 -3.52
CA LEU A 39 12.39 -3.88 -4.17
C LEU A 39 11.82 -2.51 -4.55
N PHE A 40 11.51 -2.34 -5.82
CA PHE A 40 10.70 -1.26 -6.36
C PHE A 40 9.28 -1.78 -6.48
N ILE A 41 8.36 -1.15 -5.77
CA ILE A 41 7.00 -1.65 -5.61
C ILE A 41 6.05 -0.70 -6.32
N SER A 42 5.39 -1.21 -7.35
CA SER A 42 4.41 -0.46 -8.16
C SER A 42 3.22 -0.02 -7.33
N GLY A 43 2.39 0.86 -7.89
CA GLY A 43 1.20 1.37 -7.23
C GLY A 43 0.28 0.28 -6.72
N HIS A 44 -0.07 0.35 -5.45
CA HIS A 44 -1.01 -0.52 -4.76
C HIS A 44 -2.21 0.28 -4.26
N MET A 45 -3.36 -0.37 -4.30
CA MET A 45 -4.63 0.11 -3.79
C MET A 45 -5.23 -0.90 -2.81
N ALA A 46 -6.34 -0.55 -2.18
CA ALA A 46 -7.07 -1.49 -1.35
C ALA A 46 -7.59 -2.67 -2.19
N LEU A 47 -7.40 -3.88 -1.70
CA LEU A 47 -7.95 -5.10 -2.26
C LEU A 47 -8.96 -5.73 -1.31
N ALA A 48 -9.96 -6.42 -1.87
CA ALA A 48 -10.83 -7.33 -1.16
C ALA A 48 -10.12 -8.66 -0.86
N ASP A 49 -10.75 -9.51 -0.05
CA ASP A 49 -10.19 -10.80 0.38
C ASP A 49 -9.95 -11.78 -0.79
N ASP A 50 -10.62 -11.58 -1.91
CA ASP A 50 -10.46 -12.35 -3.15
C ASP A 50 -9.44 -11.75 -4.14
N GLY A 51 -8.81 -10.62 -3.78
CA GLY A 51 -7.83 -9.91 -4.61
C GLY A 51 -8.44 -8.94 -5.61
N THR A 52 -9.76 -8.79 -5.65
CA THR A 52 -10.39 -7.78 -6.50
C THR A 52 -10.18 -6.37 -5.94
N PRO A 53 -10.16 -5.34 -6.83
CA PRO A 53 -10.11 -3.96 -6.39
C PRO A 53 -11.24 -3.61 -5.41
N ALA A 54 -10.89 -2.99 -4.28
CA ALA A 54 -11.85 -2.60 -3.24
C ALA A 54 -11.95 -1.08 -3.12
N GLY A 55 -13.18 -0.58 -2.95
CA GLY A 55 -13.43 0.82 -2.67
C GLY A 55 -12.90 1.30 -1.31
N PRO A 56 -13.11 2.58 -0.97
CA PRO A 56 -13.99 3.53 -1.67
C PRO A 56 -13.40 4.01 -3.00
N PHE A 57 -14.28 4.33 -3.94
CA PHE A 57 -13.94 4.93 -5.23
C PHE A 57 -14.43 6.37 -5.27
N GLY A 58 -13.70 7.26 -5.95
CA GLY A 58 -14.05 8.67 -6.06
C GLY A 58 -13.03 9.60 -5.43
N LYS A 59 -13.39 10.86 -5.34
CA LYS A 59 -12.53 11.94 -4.85
C LYS A 59 -12.65 12.13 -3.35
N VAL A 60 -11.52 12.06 -2.66
CA VAL A 60 -11.44 12.37 -1.23
C VAL A 60 -11.77 13.86 -1.02
N GLY A 61 -12.63 14.11 -0.05
CA GLY A 61 -13.14 15.46 0.22
C GLY A 61 -14.37 15.85 -0.59
N ALA A 62 -14.81 15.01 -1.55
CA ALA A 62 -16.08 15.17 -2.26
C ALA A 62 -16.92 13.89 -2.12
N ASP A 63 -16.49 12.80 -2.75
CA ASP A 63 -17.23 11.53 -2.77
C ASP A 63 -16.85 10.64 -1.59
N VAL A 64 -15.61 10.75 -1.12
CA VAL A 64 -14.99 9.86 -0.12
C VAL A 64 -14.59 10.68 1.11
N PRO A 65 -15.11 10.35 2.31
CA PRO A 65 -14.66 10.93 3.58
C PRO A 65 -13.18 10.64 3.86
N LEU A 66 -12.53 11.53 4.61
CA LEU A 66 -11.12 11.38 5.01
C LEU A 66 -10.85 10.05 5.72
N GLU A 67 -11.71 9.67 6.67
CA GLU A 67 -11.59 8.46 7.46
C GLU A 67 -11.69 7.17 6.61
N ASP A 68 -12.53 7.16 5.59
CA ASP A 68 -12.67 6.03 4.68
C ASP A 68 -11.44 5.91 3.77
N ALA A 69 -10.90 7.04 3.30
CA ALA A 69 -9.66 7.07 2.54
C ALA A 69 -8.47 6.64 3.42
N HIS A 70 -8.41 7.06 4.67
CA HIS A 70 -7.40 6.61 5.65
C HIS A 70 -7.45 5.09 5.87
N ALA A 71 -8.64 4.53 6.06
CA ALA A 71 -8.82 3.08 6.19
C ALA A 71 -8.43 2.34 4.89
N SER A 72 -8.75 2.91 3.72
CA SER A 72 -8.33 2.37 2.42
C SER A 72 -6.81 2.35 2.26
N ALA A 73 -6.10 3.41 2.75
CA ALA A 73 -4.64 3.44 2.76
C ALA A 73 -4.04 2.29 3.60
N GLY A 74 -4.66 1.96 4.74
CA GLY A 74 -4.27 0.79 5.54
C GLY A 74 -4.43 -0.53 4.78
N ARG A 75 -5.54 -0.71 4.05
CA ARG A 75 -5.76 -1.89 3.21
C ARG A 75 -4.78 -1.96 2.03
N ALA A 76 -4.42 -0.81 1.45
CA ALA A 76 -3.39 -0.74 0.42
C ALA A 76 -2.02 -1.20 0.96
N ALA A 77 -1.67 -0.85 2.22
CA ALA A 77 -0.46 -1.36 2.88
C ALA A 77 -0.49 -2.90 3.00
N VAL A 78 -1.62 -3.48 3.40
CA VAL A 78 -1.77 -4.94 3.52
C VAL A 78 -1.65 -5.62 2.16
N ALA A 79 -2.23 -5.04 1.10
CA ALA A 79 -2.07 -5.54 -0.27
C ALA A 79 -0.60 -5.51 -0.73
N MET A 80 0.10 -4.41 -0.45
CA MET A 80 1.53 -4.25 -0.75
C MET A 80 2.39 -5.25 0.03
N ILE A 81 2.15 -5.44 1.33
CA ILE A 81 2.83 -6.45 2.15
C ILE A 81 2.62 -7.86 1.57
N GLY A 82 1.42 -8.14 1.04
CA GLY A 82 1.13 -9.39 0.33
C GLY A 82 2.01 -9.59 -0.89
N SER A 83 2.22 -8.55 -1.68
CA SER A 83 3.11 -8.59 -2.85
C SER A 83 4.58 -8.76 -2.45
N VAL A 84 5.04 -8.07 -1.40
CA VAL A 84 6.38 -8.22 -0.84
C VAL A 84 6.60 -9.64 -0.33
N LYS A 85 5.63 -10.21 0.38
CA LYS A 85 5.73 -11.60 0.87
C LYS A 85 5.81 -12.61 -0.26
N ARG A 86 5.05 -12.46 -1.32
CA ARG A 86 5.13 -13.34 -2.50
C ARG A 86 6.50 -13.28 -3.16
N GLU A 87 7.11 -12.09 -3.23
CA GLU A 87 8.43 -11.90 -3.82
C GLU A 87 9.57 -12.46 -2.94
N LEU A 88 9.51 -12.22 -1.64
CA LEU A 88 10.59 -12.59 -0.72
C LEU A 88 10.42 -13.98 -0.06
N GLY A 89 9.21 -14.54 -0.04
CA GLY A 89 8.86 -15.73 0.73
C GLY A 89 8.58 -15.44 2.20
N GLU A 90 9.45 -14.67 2.86
CA GLU A 90 9.35 -14.30 4.28
C GLU A 90 9.49 -12.79 4.47
N LEU A 91 8.60 -12.19 5.27
CA LEU A 91 8.65 -10.75 5.57
C LEU A 91 9.82 -10.36 6.49
N SER A 92 10.37 -11.32 7.24
CA SER A 92 11.60 -11.12 8.05
C SER A 92 12.83 -10.77 7.21
N ARG A 93 12.80 -11.03 5.89
CA ARG A 93 13.83 -10.60 4.95
C ARG A 93 13.78 -9.10 4.62
N VAL A 94 12.69 -8.39 4.95
CA VAL A 94 12.65 -6.93 4.81
C VAL A 94 13.64 -6.32 5.78
N ARG A 95 14.68 -5.68 5.24
CA ARG A 95 15.72 -5.02 6.02
C ARG A 95 15.29 -3.62 6.45
N ARG A 96 14.68 -2.85 5.55
CA ARG A 96 14.22 -1.49 5.82
C ARG A 96 13.31 -0.95 4.73
N TRP A 97 12.22 -0.31 5.10
CA TRP A 97 11.44 0.54 4.22
C TRP A 97 12.23 1.83 3.93
N GLY A 98 12.33 2.22 2.68
CA GLY A 98 13.10 3.38 2.24
C GLY A 98 12.22 4.60 2.02
N SER A 99 11.37 4.54 1.01
CA SER A 99 10.48 5.64 0.62
C SER A 99 9.10 5.14 0.25
N VAL A 100 8.12 6.01 0.42
CA VAL A 100 6.71 5.81 0.07
C VAL A 100 6.19 7.06 -0.62
N LEU A 101 5.48 6.91 -1.73
CA LEU A 101 4.76 7.99 -2.39
C LEU A 101 3.28 7.62 -2.47
N GLY A 102 2.45 8.44 -1.83
CA GLY A 102 1.00 8.29 -1.84
C GLY A 102 0.34 9.32 -2.76
N PHE A 103 -0.45 8.82 -3.71
CA PHE A 103 -1.29 9.60 -4.61
C PHE A 103 -2.72 9.57 -4.10
N VAL A 104 -3.31 10.73 -3.85
CA VAL A 104 -4.69 10.86 -3.37
C VAL A 104 -5.53 11.49 -4.47
N ASN A 105 -6.48 10.74 -5.01
CA ASN A 105 -7.50 11.27 -5.90
C ASN A 105 -8.45 12.14 -5.06
N CYS A 106 -8.39 13.45 -5.18
CA CYS A 106 -9.08 14.33 -4.25
C CYS A 106 -9.75 15.54 -4.94
N ALA A 107 -10.64 16.19 -4.20
CA ALA A 107 -11.20 17.46 -4.60
C ALA A 107 -10.09 18.53 -4.68
N PRO A 108 -10.25 19.58 -5.52
CA PRO A 108 -9.20 20.59 -5.74
C PRO A 108 -8.79 21.36 -4.48
N ASP A 109 -9.67 21.49 -3.52
CA ASP A 109 -9.48 22.20 -2.25
C ASP A 109 -9.09 21.28 -1.09
N PHE A 110 -9.00 19.97 -1.32
CA PHE A 110 -8.59 19.03 -0.30
C PHE A 110 -7.08 19.12 -0.02
N THR A 111 -6.69 19.31 1.23
CA THR A 111 -5.28 19.53 1.63
C THR A 111 -4.74 18.53 2.64
N GLN A 112 -5.55 17.56 3.08
CA GLN A 112 -5.18 16.62 4.15
C GLN A 112 -4.60 15.29 3.64
N HIS A 113 -3.84 15.31 2.54
CA HIS A 113 -3.23 14.13 1.91
C HIS A 113 -2.38 13.32 2.90
N THR A 114 -1.63 14.03 3.77
CA THR A 114 -0.82 13.39 4.82
C THR A 114 -1.67 12.55 5.77
N ALA A 115 -2.83 13.06 6.18
CA ALA A 115 -3.74 12.34 7.07
C ALA A 115 -4.28 11.05 6.41
N VAL A 116 -4.60 11.11 5.11
CA VAL A 116 -5.00 9.92 4.33
C VAL A 116 -3.90 8.86 4.33
N VAL A 117 -2.69 9.23 3.91
CA VAL A 117 -1.58 8.28 3.76
C VAL A 117 -1.00 7.81 5.10
N ASN A 118 -1.32 8.47 6.21
CA ASN A 118 -0.99 7.97 7.55
C ASN A 118 -1.59 6.59 7.84
N GLY A 119 -2.74 6.23 7.23
CA GLY A 119 -3.30 4.88 7.33
C GLY A 119 -2.33 3.80 6.83
N PHE A 120 -1.67 4.04 5.71
CA PHE A 120 -0.62 3.17 5.18
C PHE A 120 0.57 3.07 6.14
N SER A 121 1.14 4.23 6.52
CA SER A 121 2.33 4.28 7.38
C SER A 121 2.11 3.62 8.74
N ARG A 122 0.90 3.75 9.30
CA ARG A 122 0.55 3.10 10.56
C ARG A 122 0.67 1.59 10.46
N VAL A 123 0.08 0.98 9.43
CA VAL A 123 0.17 -0.48 9.22
C VAL A 123 1.62 -0.93 9.03
N ILE A 124 2.42 -0.20 8.24
CA ILE A 124 3.83 -0.53 8.05
C ILE A 124 4.60 -0.50 9.37
N LEU A 125 4.39 0.52 10.20
CA LEU A 125 5.06 0.64 11.50
C LEU A 125 4.59 -0.44 12.48
N ASP A 126 3.29 -0.72 12.53
CA ASP A 126 2.73 -1.74 13.43
C ASP A 126 3.23 -3.15 13.07
N VAL A 127 3.39 -3.44 11.78
CA VAL A 127 3.87 -4.75 11.29
C VAL A 127 5.39 -4.91 11.40
N PHE A 128 6.17 -3.91 10.97
CA PHE A 128 7.63 -4.02 10.89
C PHE A 128 8.36 -3.38 12.07
N GLY A 129 7.69 -2.56 12.87
CA GLY A 129 8.29 -1.78 13.95
C GLY A 129 9.05 -0.56 13.43
N ASP A 130 9.47 0.32 14.35
CA ASP A 130 10.10 1.60 14.01
C ASP A 130 11.42 1.44 13.25
N GLU A 131 12.23 0.47 13.62
CA GLU A 131 13.55 0.29 13.01
C GLU A 131 13.46 -0.07 11.54
N VAL A 132 12.60 -1.04 11.18
CA VAL A 132 12.45 -1.54 9.82
C VAL A 132 11.39 -0.77 9.03
N GLY A 133 10.29 -0.38 9.67
CA GLY A 133 9.13 0.22 9.02
C GLY A 133 9.22 1.72 8.77
N ARG A 134 10.12 2.45 9.49
CA ARG A 134 10.26 3.91 9.32
C ARG A 134 10.79 4.25 7.93
N HIS A 135 10.07 5.11 7.20
CA HIS A 135 10.34 5.47 5.82
C HIS A 135 10.19 6.97 5.57
N ALA A 136 10.89 7.48 4.57
CA ALA A 136 10.61 8.81 4.00
C ALA A 136 9.31 8.74 3.19
N ARG A 137 8.54 9.85 3.14
CA ARG A 137 7.25 9.83 2.47
C ARG A 137 6.86 11.17 1.88
N SER A 138 6.26 11.12 0.68
CA SER A 138 5.45 12.20 0.13
C SER A 138 4.01 11.75 -0.03
N ALA A 139 3.06 12.70 0.12
CA ALA A 139 1.64 12.50 -0.12
C ALA A 139 1.14 13.68 -0.94
N VAL A 140 0.57 13.41 -2.12
CA VAL A 140 0.17 14.43 -3.09
C VAL A 140 -1.24 14.17 -3.60
N GLY A 141 -1.96 15.26 -3.90
CA GLY A 141 -3.23 15.19 -4.61
C GLY A 141 -3.02 15.00 -6.11
N VAL A 142 -3.87 14.21 -6.75
CA VAL A 142 -3.86 13.97 -8.19
C VAL A 142 -5.23 14.21 -8.80
N ALA A 143 -5.24 14.51 -10.08
CA ALA A 143 -6.48 14.82 -10.82
C ALA A 143 -7.37 13.58 -10.98
N ALA A 144 -6.79 12.39 -11.15
CA ALA A 144 -7.50 11.13 -11.30
C ALA A 144 -6.56 9.96 -11.03
N LEU A 145 -7.13 8.80 -10.73
CA LEU A 145 -6.44 7.51 -10.63
C LEU A 145 -7.18 6.46 -11.49
N PRO A 146 -6.49 5.41 -11.93
CA PRO A 146 -7.13 4.29 -12.63
C PRO A 146 -8.32 3.76 -11.85
N MET A 147 -9.36 3.32 -12.55
CA MET A 147 -10.59 2.75 -11.95
C MET A 147 -11.25 3.66 -10.90
N ASN A 148 -10.94 4.96 -10.91
CA ASN A 148 -11.45 5.93 -9.93
C ASN A 148 -11.12 5.59 -8.47
N PHE A 149 -10.00 4.90 -8.20
CA PHE A 149 -9.53 4.69 -6.83
C PHE A 149 -9.36 6.02 -6.09
N CYS A 150 -9.66 6.01 -4.79
CA CYS A 150 -9.47 7.19 -3.95
C CYS A 150 -7.99 7.45 -3.63
N LEU A 151 -7.15 6.42 -3.69
CA LEU A 151 -5.71 6.53 -3.51
C LEU A 151 -4.96 5.39 -4.19
N GLU A 152 -3.67 5.63 -4.44
CA GLU A 152 -2.69 4.64 -4.89
C GLU A 152 -1.35 4.94 -4.21
N ILE A 153 -0.60 3.91 -3.84
CA ILE A 153 0.65 4.07 -3.10
C ILE A 153 1.74 3.20 -3.73
N GLU A 154 2.90 3.79 -4.00
CA GLU A 154 4.12 3.10 -4.39
C GLU A 154 5.18 3.18 -3.29
N ALA A 155 6.16 2.27 -3.31
CA ALA A 155 7.20 2.24 -2.30
C ALA A 155 8.51 1.62 -2.81
N GLN A 156 9.58 1.87 -2.04
CA GLN A 156 10.86 1.20 -2.18
C GLN A 156 11.32 0.69 -0.82
N LEU A 157 11.88 -0.51 -0.81
CA LEU A 157 12.46 -1.09 0.40
C LEU A 157 13.75 -1.86 0.10
N ARG A 158 14.57 -2.05 1.12
CA ARG A 158 15.74 -2.93 1.10
C ARG A 158 15.41 -4.26 1.77
N PHE A 159 16.01 -5.32 1.28
CA PHE A 159 15.85 -6.66 1.87
C PHE A 159 17.20 -7.37 2.04
N HIS A 160 17.23 -8.43 2.82
CA HIS A 160 18.37 -9.33 2.94
C HIS A 160 18.28 -10.38 1.82
N PRO A 161 19.31 -10.53 0.98
CA PRO A 161 19.36 -11.50 -0.13
C PRO A 161 19.09 -12.93 0.27
#